data_13c4b2aac44625c51e29fae3df098d3f
#
_entry.id   13c4b2aac44625c51e29fae3df098d3f
#
_cell.length_a   1.000
_cell.length_b   1.000
_cell.length_c   1.000
_cell.angle_alpha   90.00
_cell.angle_beta   90.00
_cell.angle_gamma   90.00
#
_symmetry.space_group_name_H-M   'P 1'
#
loop_
_entity.id
_entity.type
_entity.pdbx_description
1 polymer ?
#
loop_
_entity_poly.entity_id
_entity_poly.type
_entity_poly.pdbx_seq_one_letter_code
_entity_poly.pdbx_strand_id
1 'polypeptide(L)'
;MAKRKPEDIVALVEGHYNATEPLRQRMEDDHAIYRLAPYDAGEGYQSFTSNEPQTYADKVMGWLAGSEVTVRIPHNGNDRKTREKNDLKERFLVGIIRAADERLCTMMLPPLKDQLAWYMTIRGWYAGRALLAKRKDGSTYVDITPWDALHTYWGVGTDGLDWACYRVPKTKQQIEAQYGIKLDGIMNRDENGLMVYDFYDKEMNTIIVHNGNMNRPVQHTIKKQIAHGAKQVPVFLGPCGPNPYIVPLNQTNLEDTIADVGESVFRSNRDTYLNHNMVMSTMLEMVARSKRQGLKVKSRDGTKTLDEDPYLEGSEIALAQGEDIEPLGLMEIARETGAFMSLVSGELQRGSLPHSVYGDVPFQLSGFAINTLRQGVETVLGKYLRSMEKAYQMIFNVISDQYISGSFQSIEVSGMDKNRNYFSEEITPEKLSETGMAEVTFSAQLPADDMQKYSMAQIAREGPTPLLSDRAIRDRILAIQDADQMDYAIKEQMAERMLPEAALWSLIQAAEEQGRDDLVEFYTGELIRVLMEKNPAMQQPPPPPPMGPGGPMGPPPMGPMGPPPMGPPPPGGMGGPPGLPPQVMPEAMMGVPPPTPTPQAGPLVPPGTPRPGAQEGPL
;
A
#
# COMPACT_ATOMS: atom_id res chain seq x y z
N MET A 1 25.96 23.00 -15.91
CA MET A 1 26.50 23.37 -14.58
C MET A 1 28.01 23.15 -14.51
N ALA A 2 28.77 23.90 -13.69
CA ALA A 2 30.21 23.65 -13.51
C ALA A 2 30.41 22.26 -12.87
N LYS A 3 31.32 21.46 -13.41
CA LYS A 3 31.67 20.14 -12.87
C LYS A 3 32.17 20.30 -11.44
N ARG A 4 31.45 19.75 -10.45
CA ARG A 4 31.84 19.77 -9.05
C ARG A 4 33.07 18.90 -8.81
N LYS A 5 34.02 19.37 -8.05
CA LYS A 5 35.16 18.55 -7.63
C LYS A 5 34.71 17.53 -6.59
N PRO A 6 35.35 16.36 -6.50
CA PRO A 6 35.03 15.35 -5.49
C PRO A 6 35.10 15.88 -4.05
N GLU A 7 36.02 16.77 -3.75
CA GLU A 7 36.17 17.41 -2.43
C GLU A 7 34.97 18.29 -2.09
N ASP A 8 34.47 19.05 -3.06
CA ASP A 8 33.30 19.91 -2.90
C ASP A 8 32.03 19.06 -2.67
N ILE A 9 31.93 17.88 -3.32
CA ILE A 9 30.83 16.95 -3.11
C ILE A 9 30.85 16.39 -1.68
N VAL A 10 32.00 15.94 -1.20
CA VAL A 10 32.13 15.44 0.18
C VAL A 10 31.79 16.52 1.18
N ALA A 11 32.33 17.73 1.03
CA ALA A 11 32.04 18.86 1.91
C ALA A 11 30.55 19.22 1.93
N LEU A 12 29.89 19.20 0.76
CA LEU A 12 28.47 19.47 0.63
C LEU A 12 27.61 18.43 1.37
N VAL A 13 27.93 17.14 1.19
CA VAL A 13 27.20 16.04 1.81
C VAL A 13 27.43 16.02 3.33
N GLU A 14 28.66 16.25 3.81
CA GLU A 14 28.96 16.33 5.25
C GLU A 14 28.30 17.55 5.90
N GLY A 15 28.19 18.67 5.21
CA GLY A 15 27.44 19.83 5.69
C GLY A 15 25.95 19.46 5.91
N HIS A 16 25.34 18.77 4.95
CA HIS A 16 23.96 18.32 5.09
C HIS A 16 23.80 17.20 6.14
N TYR A 17 24.78 16.32 6.26
CA TYR A 17 24.83 15.31 7.32
C TYR A 17 24.72 15.94 8.72
N ASN A 18 25.48 16.99 8.98
CA ASN A 18 25.44 17.68 10.27
C ASN A 18 24.09 18.41 10.48
N ALA A 19 23.57 19.07 9.44
CA ALA A 19 22.30 19.79 9.53
C ALA A 19 21.08 18.87 9.75
N THR A 20 21.18 17.60 9.37
CA THR A 20 20.08 16.60 9.52
C THR A 20 20.25 15.70 10.73
N GLU A 21 21.15 16.01 11.65
CA GLU A 21 21.39 15.18 12.84
C GLU A 21 20.12 14.92 13.68
N PRO A 22 19.25 15.89 13.98
CA PRO A 22 18.03 15.64 14.74
C PRO A 22 17.08 14.68 14.02
N LEU A 23 16.98 14.77 12.70
CA LEU A 23 16.18 13.84 11.89
C LEU A 23 16.74 12.42 11.96
N ARG A 24 18.06 12.27 11.86
CA ARG A 24 18.71 10.95 11.94
C ARG A 24 18.55 10.33 13.31
N GLN A 25 18.74 11.11 14.38
CA GLN A 25 18.54 10.65 15.76
C GLN A 25 17.10 10.12 15.93
N ARG A 26 16.10 10.87 15.49
CA ARG A 26 14.71 10.41 15.54
C ARG A 26 14.50 9.08 14.78
N MET A 27 15.11 8.93 13.59
CA MET A 27 15.00 7.70 12.81
C MET A 27 15.68 6.51 13.51
N GLU A 28 16.75 6.74 14.25
CA GLU A 28 17.44 5.73 15.05
C GLU A 28 16.62 5.35 16.28
N ASP A 29 16.03 6.32 16.97
CA ASP A 29 15.14 6.10 18.11
C ASP A 29 13.90 5.30 17.69
N ASP A 30 13.25 5.65 16.57
CA ASP A 30 12.12 4.92 16.03
C ASP A 30 12.51 3.46 15.66
N HIS A 31 13.70 3.25 15.12
CA HIS A 31 14.21 1.91 14.85
C HIS A 31 14.52 1.13 16.15
N ALA A 32 15.02 1.78 17.19
CA ALA A 32 15.24 1.17 18.49
C ALA A 32 13.90 0.69 19.11
N ILE A 33 12.84 1.51 19.00
CA ILE A 33 11.49 1.14 19.42
C ILE A 33 10.99 -0.08 18.62
N TYR A 34 11.15 -0.10 17.30
CA TYR A 34 10.75 -1.23 16.45
C TYR A 34 11.48 -2.52 16.82
N ARG A 35 12.80 -2.44 17.07
CA ARG A 35 13.62 -3.59 17.46
C ARG A 35 13.38 -4.06 18.88
N LEU A 36 12.50 -3.44 19.62
CA LEU A 36 12.28 -3.71 21.05
C LEU A 36 13.58 -3.62 21.83
N ALA A 37 14.33 -2.52 21.65
CA ALA A 37 15.54 -2.28 22.42
C ALA A 37 15.20 -2.43 23.90
N PRO A 38 15.93 -3.26 24.66
CA PRO A 38 15.60 -3.57 26.04
C PRO A 38 15.49 -2.30 26.88
N TYR A 39 14.36 -2.14 27.57
CA TYR A 39 14.22 -1.08 28.57
C TYR A 39 15.08 -1.44 29.77
N ASP A 40 15.90 -0.52 30.22
CA ASP A 40 16.74 -0.70 31.41
C ASP A 40 16.13 0.06 32.61
N ALA A 41 15.63 -0.71 33.58
CA ALA A 41 15.09 -0.17 34.82
C ALA A 41 16.19 0.20 35.85
N GLY A 42 17.44 -0.07 35.55
CA GLY A 42 18.59 0.15 36.43
C GLY A 42 19.09 -1.14 37.10
N GLU A 43 20.28 -1.06 37.65
CA GLU A 43 20.98 -2.21 38.23
C GLU A 43 20.19 -2.78 39.43
N GLY A 44 19.90 -4.08 39.38
CA GLY A 44 19.17 -4.79 40.45
C GLY A 44 17.64 -4.73 40.33
N TYR A 45 17.09 -4.05 39.33
CA TYR A 45 15.65 -3.98 39.08
C TYR A 45 15.22 -4.88 37.93
N GLN A 46 13.96 -5.32 37.97
CA GLN A 46 13.37 -6.09 36.87
C GLN A 46 12.98 -5.16 35.71
N SER A 47 13.38 -5.52 34.52
CA SER A 47 13.08 -4.75 33.31
C SER A 47 12.03 -5.45 32.48
N PHE A 48 11.07 -4.70 31.96
CA PHE A 48 10.03 -5.14 31.06
C PHE A 48 10.05 -4.31 29.78
N THR A 49 9.97 -4.97 28.64
CA THR A 49 9.84 -4.31 27.33
C THR A 49 8.63 -4.85 26.62
N SER A 50 7.69 -3.97 26.27
CA SER A 50 6.46 -4.33 25.55
C SER A 50 6.78 -4.66 24.08
N ASN A 51 6.09 -5.66 23.54
CA ASN A 51 6.17 -6.01 22.11
C ASN A 51 5.16 -5.25 21.23
N GLU A 52 4.32 -4.41 21.83
CA GLU A 52 3.24 -3.68 21.14
C GLU A 52 3.75 -2.82 19.98
N PRO A 53 4.88 -2.08 20.10
CA PRO A 53 5.38 -1.25 19.00
C PRO A 53 5.69 -2.06 17.74
N GLN A 54 6.37 -3.19 17.90
CA GLN A 54 6.71 -4.06 16.77
C GLN A 54 5.46 -4.65 16.14
N THR A 55 4.55 -5.17 16.96
CA THR A 55 3.28 -5.75 16.48
C THR A 55 2.46 -4.74 15.68
N TYR A 56 2.40 -3.51 16.15
CA TYR A 56 1.72 -2.41 15.43
C TYR A 56 2.39 -2.11 14.08
N ALA A 57 3.70 -1.93 14.09
CA ALA A 57 4.46 -1.64 12.88
C ALA A 57 4.33 -2.76 11.84
N ASP A 58 4.45 -4.03 12.27
CA ASP A 58 4.33 -5.20 11.38
C ASP A 58 2.94 -5.28 10.74
N LYS A 59 1.87 -4.93 11.47
CA LYS A 59 0.52 -4.85 10.89
C LYS A 59 0.41 -3.78 9.82
N VAL A 60 0.90 -2.57 10.10
CA VAL A 60 0.90 -1.47 9.11
C VAL A 60 1.71 -1.85 7.87
N MET A 61 2.92 -2.40 8.06
CA MET A 61 3.76 -2.87 6.96
C MET A 61 3.06 -3.96 6.15
N GLY A 62 2.42 -4.94 6.81
CA GLY A 62 1.70 -6.01 6.14
C GLY A 62 0.57 -5.50 5.25
N TRP A 63 -0.19 -4.49 5.70
CA TRP A 63 -1.23 -3.88 4.88
C TRP A 63 -0.67 -3.05 3.71
N LEU A 64 0.43 -2.32 3.92
CA LEU A 64 1.08 -1.57 2.85
C LEU A 64 1.68 -2.51 1.79
N ALA A 65 2.37 -3.55 2.22
CA ALA A 65 2.92 -4.58 1.34
C ALA A 65 1.83 -5.38 0.60
N GLY A 66 0.70 -5.66 1.28
CA GLY A 66 -0.46 -6.32 0.70
C GLY A 66 -1.36 -5.42 -0.16
N SER A 67 -1.12 -4.10 -0.22
CA SER A 67 -1.94 -3.19 -1.01
C SER A 67 -1.86 -3.49 -2.51
N GLU A 68 -2.97 -3.33 -3.23
CA GLU A 68 -3.01 -3.49 -4.68
C GLU A 68 -2.60 -2.18 -5.36
N VAL A 69 -1.69 -2.27 -6.32
CA VAL A 69 -1.25 -1.13 -7.11
C VAL A 69 -1.98 -1.09 -8.45
N THR A 70 -2.57 0.05 -8.77
CA THR A 70 -3.19 0.31 -10.06
C THR A 70 -2.45 1.44 -10.75
N VAL A 71 -1.99 1.19 -11.97
CA VAL A 71 -1.31 2.18 -12.81
C VAL A 71 -2.24 2.54 -13.95
N ARG A 72 -2.55 3.83 -14.11
CA ARG A 72 -3.40 4.34 -15.18
C ARG A 72 -2.80 5.57 -15.84
N ILE A 73 -3.05 5.73 -17.11
CA ILE A 73 -2.74 6.95 -17.84
C ILE A 73 -4.05 7.58 -18.27
N PRO A 74 -4.47 8.70 -17.61
CA PRO A 74 -5.70 9.38 -17.96
C PRO A 74 -5.70 9.80 -19.42
N HIS A 75 -6.80 9.60 -20.13
CA HIS A 75 -6.98 10.06 -21.50
C HIS A 75 -8.29 10.79 -21.66
N ASN A 76 -8.24 11.89 -22.38
CA ASN A 76 -9.42 12.63 -22.78
C ASN A 76 -9.82 12.20 -24.20
N GLY A 77 -10.94 11.49 -24.32
CA GLY A 77 -11.52 11.15 -25.61
C GLY A 77 -11.60 9.67 -25.94
N ASN A 78 -12.34 9.36 -27.02
CA ASN A 78 -12.61 8.01 -27.51
C ASN A 78 -11.63 7.57 -28.62
N ASP A 79 -10.46 8.19 -28.74
CA ASP A 79 -9.50 7.83 -29.77
C ASP A 79 -8.85 6.48 -29.44
N ARG A 80 -9.15 5.46 -30.24
CA ARG A 80 -8.61 4.10 -30.10
C ARG A 80 -7.09 4.06 -30.10
N LYS A 81 -6.44 4.84 -30.97
CA LYS A 81 -4.97 4.86 -31.07
C LYS A 81 -4.30 5.41 -29.80
N THR A 82 -4.90 6.43 -29.21
CA THR A 82 -4.41 7.00 -27.94
C THR A 82 -4.57 6.00 -26.80
N ARG A 83 -5.67 5.25 -26.78
CA ARG A 83 -5.92 4.19 -25.79
C ARG A 83 -4.87 3.06 -25.91
N GLU A 84 -4.64 2.54 -27.12
CA GLU A 84 -3.64 1.48 -27.37
C GLU A 84 -2.22 1.91 -26.93
N LYS A 85 -1.86 3.17 -27.16
CA LYS A 85 -0.57 3.73 -26.70
C LYS A 85 -0.49 3.84 -25.17
N ASN A 86 -1.57 4.25 -24.52
CA ASN A 86 -1.63 4.35 -23.07
C ASN A 86 -1.56 2.97 -22.43
N ASP A 87 -2.30 2.00 -22.95
CA ASP A 87 -2.26 0.60 -22.50
C ASP A 87 -0.84 0.01 -22.62
N LEU A 88 -0.12 0.31 -23.71
CA LEU A 88 1.27 -0.10 -23.89
C LEU A 88 2.19 0.52 -22.83
N LYS A 89 1.99 1.82 -22.52
CA LYS A 89 2.79 2.49 -21.49
C LYS A 89 2.45 1.97 -20.08
N GLU A 90 1.18 1.68 -19.79
CA GLU A 90 0.77 1.04 -18.53
C GLU A 90 1.47 -0.32 -18.35
N ARG A 91 1.45 -1.18 -19.39
CA ARG A 91 2.18 -2.47 -19.38
C ARG A 91 3.68 -2.29 -19.20
N PHE A 92 4.28 -1.31 -19.88
CA PHE A 92 5.69 -0.98 -19.69
C PHE A 92 6.00 -0.67 -18.22
N LEU A 93 5.22 0.19 -17.57
CA LEU A 93 5.45 0.61 -16.19
C LEU A 93 5.27 -0.57 -15.20
N VAL A 94 4.25 -1.39 -15.39
CA VAL A 94 4.04 -2.61 -14.59
C VAL A 94 5.21 -3.58 -14.78
N GLY A 95 5.65 -3.80 -16.02
CA GLY A 95 6.78 -4.68 -16.33
C GLY A 95 8.11 -4.19 -15.78
N ILE A 96 8.33 -2.86 -15.75
CA ILE A 96 9.53 -2.25 -15.13
C ILE A 96 9.60 -2.54 -13.64
N ILE A 97 8.49 -2.42 -12.90
CA ILE A 97 8.48 -2.76 -11.46
C ILE A 97 8.77 -4.23 -11.25
N ARG A 98 8.17 -5.11 -12.04
CA ARG A 98 8.45 -6.54 -11.96
C ARG A 98 9.92 -6.87 -12.24
N ALA A 99 10.50 -6.29 -13.28
CA ALA A 99 11.92 -6.47 -13.58
C ALA A 99 12.84 -5.95 -12.45
N ALA A 100 12.44 -4.86 -11.77
CA ALA A 100 13.14 -4.36 -10.60
C ALA A 100 13.04 -5.34 -9.43
N ASP A 101 11.86 -5.90 -9.16
CA ASP A 101 11.63 -6.88 -8.09
C ASP A 101 12.43 -8.17 -8.35
N GLU A 102 12.42 -8.69 -9.58
CA GLU A 102 13.23 -9.86 -9.95
C GLU A 102 14.73 -9.61 -9.72
N ARG A 103 15.21 -8.40 -10.04
CA ARG A 103 16.60 -8.01 -9.78
C ARG A 103 16.89 -7.92 -8.28
N LEU A 104 16.01 -7.31 -7.48
CA LEU A 104 16.15 -7.24 -6.02
C LEU A 104 16.18 -8.64 -5.40
N CYS A 105 15.30 -9.53 -5.85
CA CYS A 105 15.28 -10.93 -5.41
C CYS A 105 16.59 -11.67 -5.73
N THR A 106 17.20 -11.43 -6.91
CA THR A 106 18.52 -12.02 -7.23
C THR A 106 19.64 -11.50 -6.32
N MET A 107 19.48 -10.32 -5.73
CA MET A 107 20.38 -9.76 -4.72
C MET A 107 20.01 -10.16 -3.29
N MET A 108 19.08 -11.12 -3.10
CA MET A 108 18.56 -11.56 -1.80
C MET A 108 17.89 -10.42 -1.00
N LEU A 109 17.31 -9.46 -1.69
CA LEU A 109 16.55 -8.36 -1.10
C LEU A 109 15.05 -8.58 -1.30
N PRO A 110 14.21 -8.13 -0.37
CA PRO A 110 12.76 -8.14 -0.55
C PRO A 110 12.32 -7.32 -1.77
N PRO A 111 11.10 -7.55 -2.30
CA PRO A 111 10.53 -6.72 -3.35
C PRO A 111 10.51 -5.22 -3.00
N LEU A 112 10.50 -4.37 -4.01
CA LEU A 112 10.53 -2.91 -3.88
C LEU A 112 9.45 -2.39 -2.91
N LYS A 113 8.21 -2.89 -3.07
CA LYS A 113 7.07 -2.48 -2.26
C LYS A 113 7.26 -2.79 -0.78
N ASP A 114 7.78 -3.96 -0.45
CA ASP A 114 8.00 -4.40 0.93
C ASP A 114 9.09 -3.55 1.61
N GLN A 115 10.18 -3.26 0.90
CA GLN A 115 11.24 -2.39 1.41
C GLN A 115 10.73 -0.96 1.61
N LEU A 116 9.97 -0.41 0.68
CA LEU A 116 9.37 0.91 0.82
C LEU A 116 8.37 0.97 1.97
N ALA A 117 7.54 -0.08 2.15
CA ALA A 117 6.64 -0.19 3.30
C ALA A 117 7.41 -0.11 4.63
N TRP A 118 8.54 -0.83 4.72
CA TRP A 118 9.40 -0.77 5.91
C TRP A 118 9.97 0.62 6.16
N TYR A 119 10.60 1.24 5.14
CA TYR A 119 11.20 2.57 5.28
C TYR A 119 10.16 3.64 5.63
N MET A 120 9.01 3.62 4.96
CA MET A 120 7.94 4.57 5.23
C MET A 120 7.38 4.42 6.64
N THR A 121 7.19 3.18 7.11
CA THR A 121 6.62 2.89 8.42
C THR A 121 7.58 3.25 9.56
N ILE A 122 8.85 2.84 9.45
CA ILE A 122 9.83 2.97 10.53
C ILE A 122 10.58 4.31 10.47
N ARG A 123 11.10 4.68 9.28
CA ARG A 123 11.88 5.92 9.11
C ARG A 123 11.00 7.16 8.94
N GLY A 124 9.74 6.95 8.47
CA GLY A 124 8.84 8.04 8.07
C GLY A 124 9.25 8.76 6.78
N TRP A 125 10.14 8.15 6.00
CA TRP A 125 10.65 8.64 4.72
C TRP A 125 10.83 7.50 3.74
N TYR A 126 10.77 7.82 2.46
CA TYR A 126 11.17 6.91 1.38
C TYR A 126 12.29 7.53 0.57
N ALA A 127 13.20 6.70 0.13
CA ALA A 127 14.31 7.09 -0.73
C ALA A 127 14.74 5.93 -1.63
N GLY A 128 15.34 6.25 -2.76
CA GLY A 128 15.94 5.25 -3.64
C GLY A 128 16.36 5.83 -4.96
N ARG A 129 17.11 5.03 -5.69
CA ARG A 129 17.56 5.34 -7.05
C ARG A 129 16.66 4.64 -8.06
N ALA A 130 16.31 5.34 -9.14
CA ALA A 130 15.58 4.80 -10.26
C ALA A 130 16.31 5.14 -11.57
N LEU A 131 16.88 4.14 -12.24
CA LEU A 131 17.67 4.29 -13.44
C LEU A 131 17.48 3.11 -14.40
N LEU A 132 17.59 3.38 -15.70
CA LEU A 132 17.90 2.37 -16.69
C LEU A 132 19.42 2.37 -16.93
N ALA A 133 20.01 1.21 -16.89
CA ALA A 133 21.44 1.05 -17.10
C ALA A 133 21.75 0.00 -18.17
N LYS A 134 22.90 0.11 -18.81
CA LYS A 134 23.36 -0.83 -19.84
C LYS A 134 24.35 -1.82 -19.24
N ARG A 135 24.16 -3.11 -19.53
CA ARG A 135 25.15 -4.14 -19.23
C ARG A 135 26.33 -4.05 -20.21
N LYS A 136 27.36 -4.83 -19.94
CA LYS A 136 28.56 -4.90 -20.81
C LYS A 136 28.25 -5.46 -22.20
N ASP A 137 27.22 -6.28 -22.32
CA ASP A 137 26.70 -6.85 -23.57
C ASP A 137 25.81 -5.87 -24.37
N GLY A 138 25.56 -4.67 -23.84
CA GLY A 138 24.70 -3.65 -24.44
C GLY A 138 23.23 -3.77 -24.05
N SER A 139 22.80 -4.86 -23.42
CA SER A 139 21.40 -5.03 -22.97
C SER A 139 21.04 -4.00 -21.90
N THR A 140 19.78 -3.53 -21.93
CA THR A 140 19.25 -2.59 -20.95
C THR A 140 18.69 -3.35 -19.76
N TYR A 141 18.93 -2.86 -18.56
CA TYR A 141 18.31 -3.40 -17.34
C TYR A 141 17.78 -2.28 -16.44
N VAL A 142 16.83 -2.64 -15.61
CA VAL A 142 16.18 -1.73 -14.66
C VAL A 142 16.97 -1.72 -13.36
N ASP A 143 17.39 -0.55 -12.92
CA ASP A 143 18.08 -0.34 -11.64
C ASP A 143 17.25 0.54 -10.72
N ILE A 144 16.22 -0.04 -10.11
CA ILE A 144 15.47 0.59 -9.03
C ILE A 144 15.94 -0.04 -7.73
N THR A 145 16.58 0.77 -6.90
CA THR A 145 17.19 0.31 -5.64
C THR A 145 16.74 1.23 -4.51
N PRO A 146 15.94 0.72 -3.56
CA PRO A 146 15.60 1.48 -2.35
C PRO A 146 16.84 1.81 -1.53
N TRP A 147 16.83 3.01 -0.91
CA TRP A 147 17.86 3.48 -0.01
C TRP A 147 17.28 3.70 1.38
N ASP A 148 18.08 3.46 2.42
CA ASP A 148 17.70 3.91 3.75
C ASP A 148 17.79 5.43 3.81
N ALA A 149 16.67 6.08 4.17
CA ALA A 149 16.61 7.52 4.30
C ALA A 149 17.59 8.06 5.36
N LEU A 150 17.96 7.24 6.35
CA LEU A 150 18.98 7.54 7.35
C LEU A 150 20.34 7.90 6.72
N HIS A 151 20.65 7.29 5.59
CA HIS A 151 21.91 7.45 4.87
C HIS A 151 21.78 8.26 3.57
N THR A 152 20.62 8.87 3.35
CA THR A 152 20.33 9.65 2.14
C THR A 152 20.35 11.14 2.42
N TYR A 153 21.13 11.88 1.65
CA TYR A 153 21.31 13.33 1.77
C TYR A 153 20.94 13.99 0.45
N TRP A 154 20.41 15.22 0.50
CA TRP A 154 19.84 15.87 -0.66
C TRP A 154 19.95 17.40 -0.60
N GLY A 155 19.81 18.04 -1.74
CA GLY A 155 19.62 19.47 -1.85
C GLY A 155 18.48 19.78 -2.80
N VAL A 156 17.62 20.72 -2.39
CA VAL A 156 16.45 21.16 -3.15
C VAL A 156 16.72 22.55 -3.73
N GLY A 157 16.47 22.69 -5.03
CA GLY A 157 16.47 23.97 -5.72
C GLY A 157 15.06 24.46 -6.01
N THR A 158 14.94 25.44 -6.90
CA THR A 158 13.65 26.00 -7.34
C THR A 158 12.77 24.99 -8.08
N ASP A 159 13.40 24.05 -8.82
CA ASP A 159 12.70 23.11 -9.71
C ASP A 159 12.76 21.66 -9.20
N GLY A 160 12.90 21.46 -7.90
CA GLY A 160 12.99 20.14 -7.28
C GLY A 160 14.39 19.79 -6.78
N LEU A 161 14.76 18.51 -6.84
CA LEU A 161 16.08 18.05 -6.39
C LEU A 161 17.19 18.58 -7.31
N ASP A 162 18.19 19.22 -6.72
CA ASP A 162 19.43 19.62 -7.41
C ASP A 162 20.51 18.56 -7.32
N TRP A 163 20.53 17.83 -6.21
CA TRP A 163 21.42 16.69 -5.99
C TRP A 163 20.87 15.76 -4.94
N ALA A 164 21.30 14.50 -4.98
CA ALA A 164 21.08 13.52 -3.93
C ALA A 164 22.30 12.61 -3.79
N CYS A 165 22.57 12.14 -2.59
CA CYS A 165 23.69 11.27 -2.28
C CYS A 165 23.31 10.17 -1.30
N TYR A 166 23.74 8.95 -1.61
CA TYR A 166 23.67 7.82 -0.67
C TYR A 166 25.04 7.60 -0.04
N ARG A 167 25.16 7.86 1.26
CA ARG A 167 26.41 7.81 2.01
C ARG A 167 26.38 6.63 2.98
N VAL A 168 27.11 5.58 2.68
CA VAL A 168 27.09 4.34 3.47
C VAL A 168 28.50 3.86 3.82
N PRO A 169 28.70 3.29 5.02
CA PRO A 169 29.93 2.61 5.36
C PRO A 169 30.01 1.26 4.64
N LYS A 170 31.15 0.96 4.03
CA LYS A 170 31.44 -0.34 3.42
C LYS A 170 32.87 -0.77 3.71
N THR A 171 33.09 -2.08 3.80
CA THR A 171 34.44 -2.60 3.90
C THR A 171 35.18 -2.51 2.57
N LYS A 172 36.52 -2.46 2.61
CA LYS A 172 37.36 -2.47 1.41
C LYS A 172 37.00 -3.63 0.47
N GLN A 173 36.82 -4.83 1.01
CA GLN A 173 36.46 -6.02 0.24
C GLN A 173 35.12 -5.88 -0.48
N GLN A 174 34.10 -5.33 0.21
CA GLN A 174 32.79 -5.09 -0.40
C GLN A 174 32.87 -4.09 -1.55
N ILE A 175 33.68 -3.01 -1.40
CA ILE A 175 33.87 -2.01 -2.44
C ILE A 175 34.59 -2.60 -3.65
N GLU A 176 35.68 -3.32 -3.41
CA GLU A 176 36.45 -3.97 -4.49
C GLU A 176 35.63 -5.02 -5.24
N ALA A 177 34.84 -5.82 -4.54
CA ALA A 177 33.94 -6.79 -5.15
C ALA A 177 32.80 -6.13 -5.95
N GLN A 178 32.19 -5.07 -5.40
CA GLN A 178 31.05 -4.41 -6.02
C GLN A 178 31.42 -3.63 -7.29
N TYR A 179 32.58 -2.96 -7.26
CA TYR A 179 33.01 -2.07 -8.35
C TYR A 179 34.09 -2.68 -9.26
N GLY A 180 34.62 -3.85 -8.92
CA GLY A 180 35.67 -4.53 -9.70
C GLY A 180 36.99 -3.77 -9.75
N ILE A 181 37.32 -3.03 -8.68
CA ILE A 181 38.52 -2.20 -8.57
C ILE A 181 39.40 -2.68 -7.43
N LYS A 182 40.69 -2.31 -7.44
CA LYS A 182 41.58 -2.48 -6.30
C LYS A 182 41.82 -1.11 -5.65
N LEU A 183 41.62 -1.04 -4.34
CA LEU A 183 41.87 0.15 -3.53
C LEU A 183 43.28 0.08 -2.92
N ASP A 184 44.30 0.23 -3.76
CA ASP A 184 45.70 0.23 -3.31
C ASP A 184 46.01 1.50 -2.48
N GLY A 185 46.69 1.33 -1.34
CA GLY A 185 47.10 2.44 -0.48
C GLY A 185 46.05 2.95 0.53
N ILE A 186 44.81 2.52 0.45
CA ILE A 186 43.81 2.81 1.49
C ILE A 186 43.88 1.72 2.56
N MET A 187 44.53 2.02 3.67
CA MET A 187 44.59 1.12 4.82
C MET A 187 43.24 1.11 5.55
N ASN A 188 42.67 -0.07 5.64
CA ASN A 188 41.50 -0.36 6.46
C ASN A 188 41.94 -0.40 7.95
N ARG A 189 42.16 0.75 8.55
CA ARG A 189 42.54 0.86 9.97
C ARG A 189 41.36 1.15 10.89
N ASP A 190 40.24 1.57 10.32
CA ASP A 190 39.07 1.91 11.12
C ASP A 190 38.06 0.75 11.05
N GLU A 191 37.64 0.26 12.20
CA GLU A 191 36.61 -0.78 12.37
C GLU A 191 35.26 -0.38 11.73
N ASN A 192 35.07 0.92 11.48
CA ASN A 192 33.83 1.49 10.92
C ASN A 192 33.72 1.42 9.38
N GLY A 193 34.72 0.89 8.67
CA GLY A 193 34.72 0.80 7.22
C GLY A 193 35.02 2.14 6.51
N LEU A 194 34.98 2.09 5.18
CA LEU A 194 35.18 3.24 4.32
C LEU A 194 33.82 3.85 3.98
N MET A 195 33.72 5.20 3.95
CA MET A 195 32.47 5.87 3.55
C MET A 195 32.40 5.93 2.03
N VAL A 196 31.35 5.40 1.45
CA VAL A 196 31.04 5.46 0.02
C VAL A 196 29.96 6.49 -0.20
N TYR A 197 30.22 7.44 -1.09
CA TYR A 197 29.30 8.48 -1.55
C TYR A 197 28.86 8.17 -2.96
N ASP A 198 27.61 7.76 -3.15
CA ASP A 198 26.98 7.60 -4.47
C ASP A 198 26.15 8.86 -4.75
N PHE A 199 26.78 9.82 -5.43
CA PHE A 199 26.27 11.17 -5.63
C PHE A 199 25.69 11.34 -7.03
N TYR A 200 24.49 11.90 -7.08
CA TYR A 200 23.78 12.25 -8.32
C TYR A 200 23.43 13.74 -8.33
N ASP A 201 23.76 14.41 -9.41
CA ASP A 201 23.18 15.69 -9.77
C ASP A 201 22.22 15.52 -10.97
N LYS A 202 21.76 16.60 -11.58
CA LYS A 202 20.81 16.54 -12.72
C LYS A 202 21.35 15.84 -13.96
N GLU A 203 22.67 15.74 -14.11
CA GLU A 203 23.31 15.25 -15.34
C GLU A 203 24.25 14.07 -15.06
N MET A 204 24.92 14.09 -13.92
CA MET A 204 26.07 13.24 -13.64
C MET A 204 25.90 12.37 -12.39
N ASN A 205 26.50 11.19 -12.44
CA ASN A 205 26.73 10.36 -11.27
C ASN A 205 28.22 10.32 -10.93
N THR A 206 28.55 10.49 -9.66
CA THR A 206 29.92 10.44 -9.15
C THR A 206 29.98 9.53 -7.94
N ILE A 207 30.87 8.54 -7.93
CA ILE A 207 31.08 7.64 -6.79
C ILE A 207 32.44 7.92 -6.19
N ILE A 208 32.44 8.23 -4.89
CA ILE A 208 33.64 8.61 -4.14
C ILE A 208 33.76 7.69 -2.92
N VAL A 209 34.98 7.24 -2.62
CA VAL A 209 35.31 6.54 -1.38
C VAL A 209 36.18 7.46 -0.55
N HIS A 210 35.82 7.63 0.71
CA HIS A 210 36.51 8.45 1.68
C HIS A 210 36.81 7.64 2.93
N ASN A 211 37.97 7.87 3.55
CA ASN A 211 38.37 7.11 4.75
C ASN A 211 37.74 7.59 6.07
N GLY A 212 36.85 8.57 6.03
CA GLY A 212 36.19 9.13 7.21
C GLY A 212 37.09 9.99 8.12
N ASN A 213 38.40 10.02 7.87
CA ASN A 213 39.34 10.75 8.71
C ASN A 213 39.54 12.18 8.18
N MET A 214 38.96 13.16 8.84
CA MET A 214 39.06 14.59 8.48
C MET A 214 40.50 15.14 8.57
N ASN A 215 41.36 14.56 9.40
CA ASN A 215 42.75 15.01 9.57
C ASN A 215 43.70 14.45 8.51
N ARG A 216 43.35 13.33 7.90
CA ARG A 216 44.10 12.72 6.81
C ARG A 216 43.12 12.16 5.76
N PRO A 217 42.46 13.02 5.01
CA PRO A 217 41.47 12.57 4.04
C PRO A 217 42.16 11.82 2.90
N VAL A 218 41.91 10.54 2.81
CA VAL A 218 42.24 9.75 1.62
C VAL A 218 40.96 9.58 0.83
N GLN A 219 40.95 10.15 -0.36
CA GLN A 219 39.80 10.18 -1.24
C GLN A 219 40.13 9.46 -2.54
N HIS A 220 39.30 8.54 -2.91
CA HIS A 220 39.40 7.83 -4.17
C HIS A 220 38.10 7.95 -4.96
N THR A 221 38.18 8.43 -6.20
CA THR A 221 37.02 8.55 -7.07
C THR A 221 36.93 7.31 -7.94
N ILE A 222 35.93 6.47 -7.70
CA ILE A 222 35.67 5.24 -8.47
C ILE A 222 35.03 5.58 -9.82
N LYS A 223 34.05 6.48 -9.80
CA LYS A 223 33.28 6.88 -10.97
C LYS A 223 33.34 8.39 -11.10
N LYS A 224 34.04 8.85 -12.14
CA LYS A 224 34.22 10.27 -12.41
C LYS A 224 33.09 10.78 -13.29
N GLN A 225 32.11 11.47 -12.70
CA GLN A 225 31.12 12.29 -13.42
C GLN A 225 30.64 11.66 -14.75
N ILE A 226 30.02 10.48 -14.65
CA ILE A 226 29.45 9.78 -15.80
C ILE A 226 28.01 10.25 -15.95
N ALA A 227 27.65 10.66 -17.18
CA ALA A 227 26.28 11.03 -17.49
C ALA A 227 25.35 9.84 -17.29
N HIS A 228 24.26 10.05 -16.54
CA HIS A 228 23.26 9.01 -16.31
C HIS A 228 22.10 9.04 -17.32
N GLY A 229 22.00 10.09 -18.14
CA GLY A 229 21.01 10.20 -19.23
C GLY A 229 19.58 10.50 -18.78
N ALA A 230 19.31 10.67 -17.50
CA ALA A 230 18.03 11.19 -17.00
C ALA A 230 18.04 12.73 -17.09
N LYS A 231 16.86 13.34 -17.34
CA LYS A 231 16.70 14.80 -17.38
C LYS A 231 16.67 15.46 -15.99
N GLN A 232 16.54 14.67 -14.95
CA GLN A 232 16.43 15.09 -13.56
C GLN A 232 17.29 14.19 -12.68
N VAL A 233 17.44 14.56 -11.40
CA VAL A 233 18.14 13.68 -10.44
C VAL A 233 17.41 12.35 -10.37
N PRO A 234 18.06 11.20 -10.68
CA PRO A 234 17.41 9.90 -10.78
C PRO A 234 17.22 9.25 -9.39
N VAL A 235 16.71 10.03 -8.46
CA VAL A 235 16.47 9.63 -7.08
C VAL A 235 15.05 10.03 -6.70
N PHE A 236 14.29 9.05 -6.25
CA PHE A 236 13.00 9.31 -5.63
C PHE A 236 13.20 9.44 -4.12
N LEU A 237 12.69 10.53 -3.56
CA LEU A 237 12.89 10.87 -2.15
C LEU A 237 11.71 11.71 -1.66
N GLY A 238 11.24 11.42 -0.45
CA GLY A 238 10.22 12.24 0.17
C GLY A 238 9.85 11.81 1.59
N PRO A 239 9.27 12.74 2.35
CA PRO A 239 8.71 12.44 3.67
C PRO A 239 7.36 11.78 3.57
N CYS A 240 7.01 10.96 4.58
CA CYS A 240 5.68 10.42 4.78
C CYS A 240 4.86 11.34 5.69
N GLY A 241 3.55 11.45 5.40
CA GLY A 241 2.65 12.25 6.21
C GLY A 241 2.50 13.70 5.74
N PRO A 242 1.58 14.45 6.38
CA PRO A 242 1.19 15.79 5.96
C PRO A 242 2.02 16.92 6.54
N ASN A 243 3.02 16.63 7.39
CA ASN A 243 3.73 17.66 8.12
C ASN A 243 4.61 18.51 7.19
N PRO A 244 4.34 19.81 7.05
CA PRO A 244 5.20 20.69 6.32
C PRO A 244 6.47 20.99 7.12
N TYR A 245 7.54 21.38 6.43
CA TYR A 245 8.68 21.98 7.07
C TYR A 245 8.28 23.36 7.62
N ILE A 246 8.35 23.51 8.95
CA ILE A 246 8.04 24.78 9.61
C ILE A 246 9.35 25.50 9.89
N VAL A 247 9.51 26.70 9.32
CA VAL A 247 10.68 27.54 9.61
C VAL A 247 10.49 28.17 10.98
N PRO A 248 11.39 27.92 11.96
CA PRO A 248 11.25 28.50 13.28
C PRO A 248 11.47 30.02 13.25
N LEU A 249 10.81 30.72 14.18
CA LEU A 249 10.93 32.16 14.31
C LEU A 249 12.36 32.61 14.67
N ASN A 250 13.14 31.75 15.34
CA ASN A 250 14.51 31.98 15.70
C ASN A 250 15.44 31.07 14.90
N GLN A 251 16.42 31.63 14.23
CA GLN A 251 17.39 30.87 13.42
C GLN A 251 18.21 29.83 14.20
N THR A 252 18.28 29.95 15.54
CA THR A 252 19.00 29.03 16.42
C THR A 252 18.40 27.63 16.52
N ASN A 253 17.13 27.43 16.13
CA ASN A 253 16.43 26.14 16.26
C ASN A 253 16.01 25.57 14.90
N LEU A 254 16.68 25.93 13.81
CA LEU A 254 16.39 25.46 12.46
C LEU A 254 16.56 23.94 12.33
N GLU A 255 17.51 23.39 13.09
CA GLU A 255 17.84 21.97 13.09
C GLU A 255 16.74 21.11 13.72
N ASP A 256 16.09 21.61 14.79
CA ASP A 256 15.07 20.87 15.52
C ASP A 256 13.80 20.63 14.67
N THR A 257 13.47 21.56 13.76
CA THR A 257 12.24 21.47 12.97
C THR A 257 12.32 20.42 11.85
N ILE A 258 13.51 20.03 11.41
CA ILE A 258 13.67 18.98 10.40
C ILE A 258 13.27 17.61 10.96
N ALA A 259 13.42 17.40 12.27
CA ALA A 259 13.02 16.16 12.93
C ALA A 259 11.52 15.90 12.84
N ASP A 260 10.70 16.95 12.73
CA ASP A 260 9.24 16.84 12.61
C ASP A 260 8.75 16.51 11.21
N VAL A 261 9.62 16.61 10.19
CA VAL A 261 9.28 16.31 8.81
C VAL A 261 9.33 14.81 8.58
N GLY A 262 8.23 14.27 8.05
CA GLY A 262 8.08 12.83 7.86
C GLY A 262 7.61 12.13 9.15
N GLU A 263 6.66 11.22 9.00
CA GLU A 263 6.03 10.56 10.15
C GLU A 263 6.25 9.05 10.12
N SER A 264 6.93 8.53 11.16
CA SER A 264 6.89 7.10 11.47
C SER A 264 5.55 6.72 12.12
N VAL A 265 5.27 5.43 12.22
CA VAL A 265 4.07 4.95 12.93
C VAL A 265 4.14 5.22 14.43
N PHE A 266 5.33 5.45 14.97
CA PHE A 266 5.56 5.64 16.41
C PHE A 266 5.36 7.07 16.89
N ARG A 267 5.21 8.04 15.99
CA ARG A 267 5.14 9.46 16.35
C ARG A 267 4.19 9.76 17.51
N SER A 268 2.98 9.21 17.47
CA SER A 268 1.96 9.48 18.49
C SER A 268 2.27 8.86 19.86
N ASN A 269 3.02 7.76 19.89
CA ASN A 269 3.23 6.95 21.08
C ASN A 269 4.70 6.83 21.52
N ARG A 270 5.63 7.58 20.89
CA ARG A 270 7.07 7.44 21.13
C ARG A 270 7.41 7.50 22.62
N ASP A 271 6.96 8.54 23.30
CA ASP A 271 7.19 8.71 24.74
C ASP A 271 6.30 7.80 25.59
N THR A 272 5.10 7.47 25.09
CA THR A 272 4.15 6.62 25.81
C THR A 272 4.67 5.19 25.94
N TYR A 273 5.40 4.67 24.94
CA TYR A 273 6.02 3.34 25.03
C TYR A 273 7.07 3.27 26.14
N LEU A 274 7.90 4.30 26.31
CA LEU A 274 8.88 4.37 27.39
C LEU A 274 8.20 4.39 28.76
N ASN A 275 7.20 5.24 28.93
CA ASN A 275 6.43 5.33 30.17
C ASN A 275 5.69 4.04 30.48
N HIS A 276 5.14 3.37 29.48
CA HIS A 276 4.50 2.06 29.65
C HIS A 276 5.51 1.01 30.15
N ASN A 277 6.68 0.92 29.53
CA ASN A 277 7.73 0.00 29.95
C ASN A 277 8.20 0.28 31.38
N MET A 278 8.35 1.55 31.75
CA MET A 278 8.71 1.96 33.11
C MET A 278 7.69 1.50 34.14
N VAL A 279 6.40 1.74 33.89
CA VAL A 279 5.33 1.33 34.82
C VAL A 279 5.23 -0.18 34.92
N MET A 280 5.30 -0.89 33.81
CA MET A 280 5.30 -2.37 33.77
C MET A 280 6.50 -2.96 34.49
N SER A 281 7.68 -2.37 34.34
CA SER A 281 8.90 -2.78 35.06
C SER A 281 8.74 -2.60 36.56
N THR A 282 8.17 -1.45 36.99
CA THR A 282 7.87 -1.19 38.39
C THR A 282 6.89 -2.21 38.97
N MET A 283 5.83 -2.55 38.23
CA MET A 283 4.88 -3.58 38.66
C MET A 283 5.52 -4.96 38.74
N LEU A 284 6.35 -5.32 37.76
CA LEU A 284 7.08 -6.58 37.74
C LEU A 284 8.00 -6.69 38.95
N GLU A 285 8.70 -5.62 39.29
CA GLU A 285 9.56 -5.55 40.47
C GLU A 285 8.77 -5.74 41.78
N MET A 286 7.60 -5.09 41.89
CA MET A 286 6.74 -5.26 43.07
C MET A 286 6.25 -6.70 43.20
N VAL A 287 5.86 -7.35 42.09
CA VAL A 287 5.49 -8.77 42.08
C VAL A 287 6.70 -9.66 42.44
N ALA A 288 7.88 -9.37 41.92
CA ALA A 288 9.10 -10.12 42.25
C ALA A 288 9.45 -10.02 43.74
N ARG A 289 9.34 -8.84 44.32
CA ARG A 289 9.54 -8.61 45.77
C ARG A 289 8.47 -9.26 46.64
N SER A 290 7.25 -9.39 46.13
CA SER A 290 6.18 -10.06 46.88
C SER A 290 6.39 -11.56 47.07
N LYS A 291 7.18 -12.21 46.19
CA LYS A 291 7.51 -13.64 46.30
C LYS A 291 8.47 -13.94 47.45
N ARG A 292 9.38 -13.02 47.73
CA ARG A 292 10.38 -13.14 48.80
C ARG A 292 10.42 -11.84 49.58
N GLN A 293 9.49 -11.72 50.52
CA GLN A 293 9.40 -10.55 51.40
C GLN A 293 10.58 -10.54 52.37
N GLY A 294 11.18 -9.37 52.57
CA GLY A 294 12.09 -9.19 53.70
C GLY A 294 11.37 -9.51 55.01
N LEU A 295 12.04 -10.15 55.94
CA LEU A 295 11.50 -10.50 57.21
C LEU A 295 12.09 -9.55 58.29
N LYS A 296 11.25 -9.11 59.18
CA LYS A 296 11.61 -8.44 60.41
C LYS A 296 11.60 -9.47 61.53
N VAL A 297 12.81 -9.82 61.99
CA VAL A 297 12.96 -10.75 63.12
C VAL A 297 13.08 -9.91 64.38
N LYS A 298 12.14 -10.08 65.27
CA LYS A 298 12.21 -9.54 66.62
C LYS A 298 12.90 -10.53 67.50
N SER A 299 14.09 -10.22 67.99
CA SER A 299 14.80 -11.04 68.97
C SER A 299 15.09 -10.18 70.23
N ARG A 300 15.28 -10.87 71.34
CA ARG A 300 15.51 -10.22 72.65
C ARG A 300 16.77 -9.35 72.63
N ASP A 301 17.80 -9.79 71.86
CA ASP A 301 19.07 -9.12 71.79
C ASP A 301 19.33 -8.44 70.43
N GLY A 302 18.39 -8.48 69.51
CA GLY A 302 18.48 -7.85 68.17
C GLY A 302 19.53 -8.43 67.23
N THR A 303 20.15 -9.57 67.58
CA THR A 303 21.27 -10.14 66.83
C THR A 303 20.96 -11.51 66.19
N LYS A 304 19.76 -12.04 66.37
CA LYS A 304 19.39 -13.38 65.84
C LYS A 304 19.25 -13.32 64.33
N THR A 305 20.00 -14.17 63.64
CA THR A 305 19.79 -14.51 62.24
C THR A 305 18.98 -15.80 62.14
N LEU A 306 18.16 -15.92 61.09
CA LEU A 306 17.45 -17.15 60.83
C LEU A 306 18.40 -18.20 60.32
N ASP A 307 18.36 -19.42 60.90
CA ASP A 307 19.24 -20.54 60.52
C ASP A 307 18.77 -21.23 59.22
N GLU A 308 17.48 -21.09 58.87
CA GLU A 308 16.88 -21.65 57.66
C GLU A 308 16.17 -20.55 56.87
N ASP A 309 16.09 -20.74 55.55
CA ASP A 309 15.31 -19.85 54.68
C ASP A 309 13.80 -20.10 54.91
N PRO A 310 13.06 -19.16 55.46
CA PRO A 310 11.65 -19.34 55.80
C PRO A 310 10.72 -19.48 54.58
N TYR A 311 11.25 -19.29 53.37
CA TYR A 311 10.54 -19.48 52.11
C TYR A 311 10.74 -20.84 51.47
N LEU A 312 11.54 -21.72 52.09
CA LEU A 312 11.68 -23.10 51.64
C LEU A 312 10.44 -23.91 52.08
N GLU A 313 9.93 -24.71 51.16
CA GLU A 313 8.81 -25.60 51.42
C GLU A 313 9.15 -26.59 52.55
N GLY A 314 8.38 -26.53 53.63
CA GLY A 314 8.63 -27.40 54.82
C GLY A 314 9.64 -26.84 55.82
N SER A 315 10.10 -25.58 55.72
CA SER A 315 10.98 -25.00 56.72
C SER A 315 10.25 -24.84 58.07
N GLU A 316 10.86 -25.33 59.13
CA GLU A 316 10.40 -25.19 60.51
C GLU A 316 11.35 -24.25 61.29
N ILE A 317 10.84 -23.07 61.69
CA ILE A 317 11.62 -22.09 62.40
C ILE A 317 11.22 -22.11 63.89
N ALA A 318 12.14 -22.53 64.76
CA ALA A 318 11.92 -22.50 66.21
C ALA A 318 12.14 -21.07 66.75
N LEU A 319 11.10 -20.51 67.41
CA LEU A 319 11.13 -19.21 68.05
C LEU A 319 11.12 -19.36 69.58
N ALA A 320 11.98 -18.61 70.27
CA ALA A 320 11.98 -18.52 71.71
C ALA A 320 10.86 -17.61 72.21
N GLN A 321 10.52 -17.70 73.53
CA GLN A 321 9.46 -16.88 74.12
C GLN A 321 9.81 -15.38 74.00
N GLY A 322 8.95 -14.64 73.28
CA GLY A 322 9.13 -13.17 73.01
C GLY A 322 9.85 -12.84 71.71
N GLU A 323 10.23 -13.85 70.92
CA GLU A 323 10.68 -13.69 69.55
C GLU A 323 9.51 -13.75 68.56
N ASP A 324 9.55 -13.00 67.51
CA ASP A 324 8.53 -12.94 66.49
C ASP A 324 9.12 -12.67 65.10
N ILE A 325 8.52 -13.24 64.10
CA ILE A 325 8.90 -13.03 62.68
C ILE A 325 7.70 -12.40 61.99
N GLU A 326 7.85 -11.15 61.66
CA GLU A 326 6.84 -10.44 60.86
C GLU A 326 7.38 -10.19 59.46
N PRO A 327 6.58 -10.38 58.42
CA PRO A 327 6.98 -9.92 57.11
C PRO A 327 7.15 -8.39 57.15
N LEU A 328 8.20 -7.89 56.50
CA LEU A 328 8.33 -6.45 56.21
C LEU A 328 7.10 -6.04 55.42
N GLY A 329 6.35 -5.05 55.92
CA GLY A 329 5.18 -4.54 55.20
C GLY A 329 5.58 -4.21 53.77
N LEU A 330 4.92 -4.87 52.84
CA LEU A 330 5.03 -4.51 51.43
C LEU A 330 4.47 -3.10 51.25
N MET A 331 5.11 -2.34 50.39
CA MET A 331 4.42 -1.19 49.77
C MET A 331 3.25 -1.76 49.01
N GLU A 332 2.02 -1.53 49.48
CA GLU A 332 0.81 -1.90 48.75
C GLU A 332 0.85 -1.15 47.40
N ILE A 333 0.54 -1.89 46.32
CA ILE A 333 0.28 -1.27 45.03
C ILE A 333 -0.90 -0.32 45.22
N ALA A 334 -0.68 0.97 45.10
CA ALA A 334 -1.75 1.93 45.20
C ALA A 334 -2.86 1.55 44.20
N ARG A 335 -4.11 1.61 44.61
CA ARG A 335 -5.26 1.28 43.74
C ARG A 335 -5.26 2.10 42.46
N GLU A 336 -4.71 3.30 42.54
CA GLU A 336 -4.53 4.24 41.43
C GLU A 336 -3.59 3.70 40.33
N THR A 337 -2.68 2.78 40.67
CA THR A 337 -1.75 2.20 39.67
C THR A 337 -2.49 1.39 38.62
N GLY A 338 -3.52 0.62 39.01
CA GLY A 338 -4.35 -0.11 38.06
C GLY A 338 -5.16 0.81 37.14
N ALA A 339 -5.71 1.92 37.71
CA ALA A 339 -6.41 2.92 36.92
C ALA A 339 -5.43 3.65 35.95
N PHE A 340 -4.22 3.96 36.41
CA PHE A 340 -3.18 4.57 35.58
C PHE A 340 -2.73 3.67 34.44
N MET A 341 -2.56 2.37 34.69
CA MET A 341 -2.26 1.37 33.67
C MET A 341 -3.33 1.31 32.58
N SER A 342 -4.61 1.30 32.97
CA SER A 342 -5.70 1.33 32.02
C SER A 342 -5.71 2.60 31.16
N LEU A 343 -5.34 3.74 31.78
CA LEU A 343 -5.23 5.01 31.07
C LEU A 343 -4.08 4.98 30.07
N VAL A 344 -2.89 4.53 30.47
CA VAL A 344 -1.71 4.42 29.59
C VAL A 344 -2.00 3.47 28.43
N SER A 345 -2.61 2.29 28.70
CA SER A 345 -3.02 1.36 27.65
C SER A 345 -4.07 1.98 26.71
N GLY A 346 -5.01 2.77 27.24
CA GLY A 346 -5.98 3.50 26.42
C GLY A 346 -5.33 4.56 25.53
N GLU A 347 -4.31 5.27 26.00
CA GLU A 347 -3.56 6.25 25.20
C GLU A 347 -2.72 5.54 24.10
N LEU A 348 -2.07 4.41 24.43
CA LEU A 348 -1.38 3.59 23.43
C LEU A 348 -2.30 3.17 22.29
N GLN A 349 -3.52 2.70 22.62
CA GLN A 349 -4.50 2.33 21.60
C GLN A 349 -5.01 3.51 20.77
N ARG A 350 -5.13 4.71 21.37
CA ARG A 350 -5.52 5.92 20.63
C ARG A 350 -4.45 6.38 19.65
N GLY A 351 -3.18 6.23 20.01
CA GLY A 351 -2.05 6.60 19.17
C GLY A 351 -1.66 5.51 18.16
N SER A 352 -2.22 4.30 18.26
CA SER A 352 -1.97 3.18 17.35
C SER A 352 -3.28 2.66 16.72
N LEU A 353 -3.51 1.38 16.76
CA LEU A 353 -4.73 0.74 16.29
C LEU A 353 -5.45 0.06 17.47
N PRO A 354 -6.79 0.12 17.52
CA PRO A 354 -7.55 -0.61 18.54
C PRO A 354 -7.27 -2.12 18.48
N HIS A 355 -7.26 -2.78 19.64
CA HIS A 355 -7.01 -4.24 19.73
C HIS A 355 -8.02 -5.07 18.93
N SER A 356 -9.23 -4.56 18.73
CA SER A 356 -10.24 -5.18 17.86
C SER A 356 -9.77 -5.36 16.40
N VAL A 357 -8.83 -4.55 15.92
CA VAL A 357 -8.24 -4.66 14.59
C VAL A 357 -7.23 -5.82 14.51
N TYR A 358 -6.69 -6.25 15.65
CA TYR A 358 -5.79 -7.41 15.74
C TYR A 358 -6.54 -8.74 15.84
N GLY A 359 -7.88 -8.70 15.84
CA GLY A 359 -8.72 -9.89 15.97
C GLY A 359 -9.18 -10.20 17.40
N ASP A 360 -8.81 -9.37 18.38
CA ASP A 360 -9.31 -9.45 19.74
C ASP A 360 -10.70 -8.81 19.82
N VAL A 361 -11.69 -9.58 19.39
CA VAL A 361 -13.09 -9.14 19.33
C VAL A 361 -13.87 -9.88 20.40
N PRO A 362 -14.24 -9.24 21.54
CA PRO A 362 -14.93 -9.91 22.65
C PRO A 362 -16.38 -10.30 22.34
N PHE A 363 -16.93 -9.80 21.23
CA PHE A 363 -18.31 -10.08 20.78
C PHE A 363 -18.46 -9.90 19.28
N GLN A 364 -19.53 -10.42 18.69
CA GLN A 364 -19.84 -10.23 17.28
C GLN A 364 -20.09 -8.75 16.99
N LEU A 365 -19.25 -8.17 16.12
CA LEU A 365 -19.41 -6.79 15.68
C LEU A 365 -20.49 -6.71 14.60
N SER A 366 -21.30 -5.65 14.66
CA SER A 366 -22.21 -5.32 13.55
C SER A 366 -21.43 -4.86 12.33
N GLY A 367 -21.99 -5.01 11.13
CA GLY A 367 -21.38 -4.53 9.89
C GLY A 367 -21.02 -3.03 9.95
N PHE A 368 -21.82 -2.22 10.66
CA PHE A 368 -21.52 -0.80 10.91
C PHE A 368 -20.25 -0.61 11.76
N ALA A 369 -20.09 -1.39 12.82
CA ALA A 369 -18.92 -1.33 13.69
C ALA A 369 -17.65 -1.74 12.93
N ILE A 370 -17.71 -2.79 12.09
CA ILE A 370 -16.61 -3.22 11.23
C ILE A 370 -16.21 -2.11 10.25
N ASN A 371 -17.19 -1.45 9.61
CA ASN A 371 -16.91 -0.32 8.72
C ASN A 371 -16.27 0.87 9.43
N THR A 372 -16.71 1.19 10.65
CA THR A 372 -16.11 2.28 11.44
C THR A 372 -14.65 1.97 11.81
N LEU A 373 -14.36 0.73 12.20
CA LEU A 373 -12.99 0.28 12.45
C LEU A 373 -12.13 0.35 11.18
N ARG A 374 -12.69 -0.08 10.05
CA ARG A 374 -12.04 0.02 8.75
C ARG A 374 -11.67 1.45 8.38
N GLN A 375 -12.61 2.40 8.54
CA GLN A 375 -12.33 3.83 8.30
C GLN A 375 -11.20 4.36 9.18
N GLY A 376 -11.14 3.91 10.45
CA GLY A 376 -10.03 4.24 11.36
C GLY A 376 -8.69 3.74 10.81
N VAL A 377 -8.63 2.49 10.36
CA VAL A 377 -7.43 1.89 9.75
C VAL A 377 -7.05 2.62 8.45
N GLU A 378 -8.01 2.90 7.57
CA GLU A 378 -7.78 3.63 6.32
C GLU A 378 -7.21 5.04 6.57
N THR A 379 -7.63 5.70 7.66
CA THR A 379 -7.09 7.01 8.05
C THR A 379 -5.61 6.92 8.42
N VAL A 380 -5.22 5.90 9.18
CA VAL A 380 -3.81 5.66 9.57
C VAL A 380 -2.97 5.31 8.34
N LEU A 381 -3.46 4.41 7.48
CA LEU A 381 -2.76 3.96 6.28
C LEU A 381 -2.69 5.02 5.18
N GLY A 382 -3.69 5.89 5.09
CA GLY A 382 -3.86 6.82 3.96
C GLY A 382 -2.66 7.75 3.72
N LYS A 383 -1.93 8.14 4.76
CA LYS A 383 -0.71 8.94 4.63
C LYS A 383 0.44 8.15 3.97
N TYR A 384 0.59 6.88 4.31
CA TYR A 384 1.62 6.00 3.76
C TYR A 384 1.28 5.55 2.33
N LEU A 385 0.01 5.23 2.07
CA LEU A 385 -0.46 4.89 0.71
C LEU A 385 -0.20 6.05 -0.26
N ARG A 386 -0.56 7.28 0.13
CA ARG A 386 -0.25 8.48 -0.67
C ARG A 386 1.25 8.70 -0.88
N SER A 387 2.07 8.36 0.10
CA SER A 387 3.53 8.43 -0.05
C SER A 387 4.05 7.35 -0.99
N MET A 388 3.47 6.15 -0.97
CA MET A 388 3.76 5.08 -1.91
C MET A 388 3.39 5.48 -3.34
N GLU A 389 2.19 6.06 -3.55
CA GLU A 389 1.75 6.61 -4.83
C GLU A 389 2.76 7.61 -5.40
N LYS A 390 3.19 8.58 -4.57
CA LYS A 390 4.19 9.57 -4.97
C LYS A 390 5.54 8.94 -5.32
N ALA A 391 6.01 7.97 -4.52
CA ALA A 391 7.27 7.28 -4.79
C ALA A 391 7.23 6.56 -6.15
N TYR A 392 6.14 5.83 -6.43
CA TYR A 392 5.97 5.15 -7.72
C TYR A 392 5.80 6.13 -8.88
N GLN A 393 5.07 7.23 -8.71
CA GLN A 393 4.96 8.29 -9.72
C GLN A 393 6.34 8.89 -10.06
N MET A 394 7.18 9.16 -9.05
CA MET A 394 8.54 9.66 -9.27
C MET A 394 9.39 8.63 -10.03
N ILE A 395 9.33 7.36 -9.65
CA ILE A 395 10.03 6.26 -10.34
C ILE A 395 9.59 6.21 -11.81
N PHE A 396 8.29 6.20 -12.07
CA PHE A 396 7.74 6.10 -13.41
C PHE A 396 8.10 7.29 -14.30
N ASN A 397 8.09 8.50 -13.74
CA ASN A 397 8.50 9.69 -14.48
C ASN A 397 9.98 9.63 -14.87
N VAL A 398 10.87 9.32 -13.91
CA VAL A 398 12.31 9.21 -14.17
C VAL A 398 12.61 8.15 -15.22
N ILE A 399 12.04 6.96 -15.07
CA ILE A 399 12.29 5.83 -15.98
C ILE A 399 11.71 6.10 -17.38
N SER A 400 10.48 6.61 -17.46
CA SER A 400 9.85 6.94 -18.75
C SER A 400 10.64 8.00 -19.50
N ASP A 401 11.00 9.10 -18.83
CA ASP A 401 11.76 10.19 -19.42
C ASP A 401 13.14 9.73 -19.90
N GLN A 402 13.81 8.91 -19.09
CA GLN A 402 15.11 8.36 -19.44
C GLN A 402 15.01 7.40 -20.64
N TYR A 403 13.97 6.54 -20.67
CA TYR A 403 13.79 5.58 -21.75
C TYR A 403 13.45 6.24 -23.08
N ILE A 404 12.55 7.22 -23.07
CA ILE A 404 12.14 7.97 -24.27
C ILE A 404 13.28 8.84 -24.80
N SER A 405 14.05 9.50 -23.94
CA SER A 405 15.13 10.42 -24.34
C SER A 405 16.47 9.74 -24.56
N GLY A 406 16.67 8.52 -24.06
CA GLY A 406 17.92 7.80 -24.11
C GLY A 406 18.06 6.90 -25.34
N SER A 407 19.30 6.61 -25.74
CA SER A 407 19.58 5.62 -26.77
C SER A 407 19.61 4.22 -26.17
N PHE A 408 18.48 3.76 -25.66
CA PHE A 408 18.32 2.41 -25.13
C PHE A 408 17.83 1.46 -26.21
N GLN A 409 18.21 0.19 -26.08
CA GLN A 409 17.63 -0.89 -26.88
C GLN A 409 16.24 -1.23 -26.36
N SER A 410 15.49 -2.01 -27.14
CA SER A 410 14.22 -2.58 -26.67
C SER A 410 14.39 -3.32 -25.35
N ILE A 411 13.37 -3.22 -24.51
CA ILE A 411 13.29 -3.96 -23.24
C ILE A 411 12.13 -4.93 -23.35
N GLU A 412 12.41 -6.20 -23.05
CA GLU A 412 11.37 -7.19 -22.83
C GLU A 412 10.78 -6.98 -21.44
N VAL A 413 9.49 -6.74 -21.38
CA VAL A 413 8.72 -6.56 -20.15
C VAL A 413 7.62 -7.60 -20.09
N SER A 414 7.42 -8.16 -18.91
CA SER A 414 6.36 -9.12 -18.64
C SER A 414 5.61 -8.76 -17.36
N GLY A 415 4.35 -9.13 -17.30
CA GLY A 415 3.54 -8.83 -16.12
C GLY A 415 2.11 -9.30 -16.27
N MET A 416 1.26 -8.84 -15.38
CA MET A 416 -0.18 -8.95 -15.50
C MET A 416 -0.76 -7.58 -15.80
N ASP A 417 -1.61 -7.50 -16.81
CA ASP A 417 -2.35 -6.29 -17.13
C ASP A 417 -3.50 -6.06 -16.13
N LYS A 418 -4.22 -4.95 -16.30
CA LYS A 418 -5.40 -4.60 -15.49
C LYS A 418 -6.52 -5.65 -15.52
N ASN A 419 -6.56 -6.50 -16.53
CA ASN A 419 -7.51 -7.59 -16.69
C ASN A 419 -7.01 -8.93 -16.11
N ARG A 420 -5.85 -8.91 -15.44
CA ARG A 420 -5.13 -10.10 -14.95
C ARG A 420 -4.69 -11.06 -16.07
N ASN A 421 -4.56 -10.57 -17.30
CA ASN A 421 -3.95 -11.33 -18.37
C ASN A 421 -2.44 -11.21 -18.31
N TYR A 422 -1.75 -12.32 -18.47
CA TYR A 422 -0.29 -12.30 -18.58
C TYR A 422 0.12 -11.71 -19.93
N PHE A 423 1.09 -10.81 -19.91
CA PHE A 423 1.72 -10.29 -21.12
C PHE A 423 3.25 -10.45 -21.04
N SER A 424 3.86 -10.66 -22.20
CA SER A 424 5.30 -10.55 -22.40
C SER A 424 5.51 -9.83 -23.74
N GLU A 425 6.01 -8.62 -23.69
CA GLU A 425 6.12 -7.76 -24.88
C GLU A 425 7.51 -7.09 -24.92
N GLU A 426 8.05 -7.01 -26.13
CA GLU A 426 9.25 -6.24 -26.41
C GLU A 426 8.84 -4.81 -26.78
N ILE A 427 9.20 -3.86 -25.93
CA ILE A 427 8.86 -2.45 -26.10
C ILE A 427 10.09 -1.67 -26.50
N THR A 428 9.95 -0.85 -27.56
CA THR A 428 11.01 0.07 -28.03
C THR A 428 10.74 1.49 -27.56
N PRO A 429 11.76 2.35 -27.39
CA PRO A 429 11.56 3.74 -26.97
C PRO A 429 10.60 4.53 -27.88
N GLU A 430 10.60 4.23 -29.18
CA GLU A 430 9.76 4.91 -30.17
C GLU A 430 8.26 4.59 -30.04
N LYS A 431 7.94 3.40 -29.52
CA LYS A 431 6.54 3.00 -29.24
C LYS A 431 5.97 3.74 -28.03
N LEU A 432 6.82 4.11 -27.07
CA LEU A 432 6.47 4.90 -25.90
C LEU A 432 6.50 6.37 -26.27
N SER A 433 5.54 6.84 -27.03
CA SER A 433 5.42 8.27 -27.31
C SER A 433 5.08 9.06 -26.04
N GLU A 434 5.23 10.41 -26.08
CA GLU A 434 4.88 11.39 -25.05
C GLU A 434 3.39 11.34 -24.68
N THR A 435 2.98 10.26 -24.07
CA THR A 435 1.65 10.11 -23.50
C THR A 435 1.65 10.65 -22.08
N GLY A 436 0.49 11.08 -21.56
CA GLY A 436 0.32 11.76 -20.27
C GLY A 436 1.04 11.11 -19.08
N MET A 437 1.07 11.82 -17.97
CA MET A 437 1.64 11.32 -16.73
C MET A 437 0.86 10.10 -16.22
N ALA A 438 1.57 9.11 -15.71
CA ALA A 438 0.94 7.96 -15.08
C ALA A 438 0.34 8.37 -13.73
N GLU A 439 -0.90 8.00 -13.52
CA GLU A 439 -1.57 8.08 -12.22
C GLU A 439 -1.44 6.72 -11.53
N VAL A 440 -0.94 6.74 -10.31
CA VAL A 440 -0.76 5.53 -9.51
C VAL A 440 -1.66 5.60 -8.31
N THR A 441 -2.43 4.57 -8.07
CA THR A 441 -3.32 4.46 -6.92
C THR A 441 -3.03 3.18 -6.16
N PHE A 442 -2.91 3.28 -4.85
CA PHE A 442 -2.79 2.14 -3.95
C PHE A 442 -4.07 1.96 -3.16
N SER A 443 -4.62 0.77 -3.19
CA SER A 443 -5.80 0.40 -2.39
C SER A 443 -5.43 -0.65 -1.35
N ALA A 444 -5.70 -0.36 -0.07
CA ALA A 444 -5.49 -1.34 1.00
C ALA A 444 -6.50 -2.48 0.85
N GLN A 445 -6.01 -3.70 0.85
CA GLN A 445 -6.82 -4.93 0.86
C GLN A 445 -7.31 -5.19 2.29
N LEU A 446 -8.27 -4.38 2.75
CA LEU A 446 -8.93 -4.61 4.03
C LEU A 446 -10.13 -5.55 3.83
N PRO A 447 -10.46 -6.41 4.82
CA PRO A 447 -11.65 -7.25 4.76
C PRO A 447 -12.86 -6.39 4.42
N ALA A 448 -13.42 -6.58 3.24
CA ALA A 448 -14.57 -5.84 2.76
C ALA A 448 -15.80 -6.72 2.93
N ASP A 449 -16.89 -6.14 3.43
CA ASP A 449 -18.19 -6.78 3.33
C ASP A 449 -18.71 -6.58 1.89
N ASP A 450 -18.34 -7.52 1.01
CA ASP A 450 -18.78 -7.49 -0.39
C ASP A 450 -20.31 -7.57 -0.49
N MET A 451 -20.98 -8.24 0.45
CA MET A 451 -22.43 -8.28 0.53
C MET A 451 -23.02 -6.86 0.72
N GLN A 452 -22.38 -6.03 1.54
CA GLN A 452 -22.82 -4.65 1.73
C GLN A 452 -22.62 -3.80 0.47
N LYS A 453 -21.51 -3.98 -0.25
CA LYS A 453 -21.28 -3.29 -1.54
C LYS A 453 -22.32 -3.70 -2.57
N TYR A 454 -22.62 -5.00 -2.68
CA TYR A 454 -23.67 -5.49 -3.58
C TYR A 454 -25.05 -4.98 -3.18
N SER A 455 -25.37 -4.94 -1.89
CA SER A 455 -26.63 -4.39 -1.39
C SER A 455 -26.77 -2.91 -1.70
N MET A 456 -25.71 -2.11 -1.49
CA MET A 456 -25.69 -0.68 -1.85
C MET A 456 -25.80 -0.47 -3.36
N ALA A 457 -25.14 -1.30 -4.16
CA ALA A 457 -25.22 -1.27 -5.61
C ALA A 457 -26.65 -1.58 -6.10
N GLN A 458 -27.29 -2.57 -5.48
CA GLN A 458 -28.68 -2.92 -5.77
C GLN A 458 -29.62 -1.76 -5.43
N ILE A 459 -29.53 -1.18 -4.23
CA ILE A 459 -30.33 -0.02 -3.81
C ILE A 459 -30.12 1.17 -4.75
N ALA A 460 -28.90 1.44 -5.18
CA ALA A 460 -28.58 2.54 -6.07
C ALA A 460 -29.17 2.35 -7.49
N ARG A 461 -29.43 1.10 -7.89
CA ARG A 461 -29.99 0.69 -9.18
C ARG A 461 -31.51 0.56 -9.15
N GLU A 462 -32.10 0.23 -8.00
CA GLU A 462 -33.53 0.02 -7.84
C GLU A 462 -34.33 1.32 -7.93
N GLY A 463 -35.49 1.24 -8.60
CA GLY A 463 -36.46 2.34 -8.75
C GLY A 463 -36.72 2.73 -10.18
N PRO A 464 -37.80 3.47 -10.44
CA PRO A 464 -38.16 3.94 -11.80
C PRO A 464 -37.13 4.93 -12.36
N THR A 465 -36.36 5.59 -11.49
CA THR A 465 -35.20 6.42 -11.84
C THR A 465 -34.02 5.97 -10.97
N PRO A 466 -33.01 5.28 -11.54
CA PRO A 466 -31.82 4.88 -10.80
C PRO A 466 -31.13 6.11 -10.18
N LEU A 467 -30.67 5.99 -8.94
CA LEU A 467 -29.92 7.06 -8.26
C LEU A 467 -28.55 7.31 -8.90
N LEU A 468 -27.93 6.25 -9.43
CA LEU A 468 -26.64 6.30 -10.10
C LEU A 468 -26.71 5.50 -11.40
N SER A 469 -25.89 5.89 -12.40
CA SER A 469 -25.72 5.08 -13.60
C SER A 469 -24.98 3.78 -13.28
N ASP A 470 -25.21 2.71 -14.05
CA ASP A 470 -24.53 1.42 -13.89
C ASP A 470 -23.00 1.58 -13.88
N ARG A 471 -22.46 2.47 -14.69
CA ARG A 471 -21.04 2.85 -14.69
C ARG A 471 -20.60 3.45 -13.36
N ALA A 472 -21.37 4.42 -12.81
CA ALA A 472 -21.04 5.05 -11.54
C ALA A 472 -21.14 4.08 -10.36
N ILE A 473 -22.06 3.12 -10.43
CA ILE A 473 -22.19 2.03 -9.44
C ILE A 473 -20.94 1.14 -9.45
N ARG A 474 -20.48 0.74 -10.62
CA ARG A 474 -19.26 -0.08 -10.76
C ARG A 474 -18.03 0.65 -10.30
N ASP A 475 -17.88 1.93 -10.66
CA ASP A 475 -16.72 2.73 -10.31
C ASP A 475 -16.70 3.10 -8.81
N ARG A 476 -17.81 3.64 -8.26
CA ARG A 476 -17.84 4.23 -6.91
C ARG A 476 -18.24 3.26 -5.80
N ILE A 477 -19.15 2.33 -6.06
CA ILE A 477 -19.67 1.41 -5.04
C ILE A 477 -18.91 0.10 -5.07
N LEU A 478 -18.81 -0.51 -6.26
CA LEU A 478 -18.12 -1.79 -6.41
C LEU A 478 -16.60 -1.64 -6.53
N ALA A 479 -16.12 -0.42 -6.75
CA ALA A 479 -14.70 -0.10 -6.94
C ALA A 479 -14.03 -0.99 -8.01
N ILE A 480 -14.77 -1.27 -9.10
CA ILE A 480 -14.25 -2.05 -10.22
C ILE A 480 -13.27 -1.17 -10.99
N GLN A 481 -12.04 -1.65 -11.08
CA GLN A 481 -11.01 -1.01 -11.88
C GLN A 481 -11.46 -1.02 -13.34
N ASP A 482 -11.47 0.15 -13.97
CA ASP A 482 -11.90 0.34 -15.35
C ASP A 482 -13.38 -0.01 -15.64
N ALA A 483 -14.28 0.76 -15.00
CA ALA A 483 -15.73 0.62 -15.21
C ALA A 483 -16.15 0.78 -16.68
N ASP A 484 -15.38 1.53 -17.49
CA ASP A 484 -15.64 1.71 -18.92
C ASP A 484 -15.39 0.45 -19.73
N GLN A 485 -14.28 -0.21 -19.48
CA GLN A 485 -13.97 -1.47 -20.17
C GLN A 485 -14.97 -2.57 -19.78
N MET A 486 -15.37 -2.60 -18.50
CA MET A 486 -16.42 -3.51 -18.04
C MET A 486 -17.75 -3.25 -18.74
N ASP A 487 -18.10 -1.97 -18.97
CA ASP A 487 -19.29 -1.61 -19.73
C ASP A 487 -19.23 -2.07 -21.18
N TYR A 488 -18.07 -1.99 -21.83
CA TYR A 488 -17.91 -2.53 -23.19
C TYR A 488 -18.01 -4.05 -23.20
N ALA A 489 -17.34 -4.74 -22.29
CA ALA A 489 -17.41 -6.19 -22.17
C ALA A 489 -18.85 -6.68 -21.92
N ILE A 490 -19.61 -5.98 -21.08
CA ILE A 490 -21.04 -6.33 -20.85
C ILE A 490 -21.87 -6.10 -22.10
N LYS A 491 -21.66 -4.99 -22.83
CA LYS A 491 -22.37 -4.71 -24.09
C LYS A 491 -22.02 -5.75 -25.16
N GLU A 492 -20.77 -6.17 -25.24
CA GLU A 492 -20.30 -7.24 -26.12
C GLU A 492 -20.96 -8.56 -25.78
N GLN A 493 -20.96 -8.99 -24.51
CA GLN A 493 -21.67 -10.18 -24.06
C GLN A 493 -23.17 -10.11 -24.28
N MET A 494 -23.79 -8.92 -24.13
CA MET A 494 -25.19 -8.73 -24.46
C MET A 494 -25.43 -8.86 -25.96
N ALA A 495 -24.57 -8.29 -26.80
CA ALA A 495 -24.66 -8.43 -28.25
C ALA A 495 -24.52 -9.89 -28.68
N GLU A 496 -23.57 -10.63 -28.12
CA GLU A 496 -23.38 -12.07 -28.35
C GLU A 496 -24.62 -12.90 -27.97
N ARG A 497 -25.25 -12.55 -26.84
CA ARG A 497 -26.49 -13.26 -26.40
C ARG A 497 -27.73 -12.92 -27.22
N MET A 498 -27.80 -11.70 -27.75
CA MET A 498 -28.98 -11.21 -28.48
C MET A 498 -28.89 -11.43 -29.99
N LEU A 499 -27.68 -11.44 -30.53
CA LEU A 499 -27.40 -11.51 -31.95
C LEU A 499 -26.54 -12.73 -32.27
N PRO A 500 -27.10 -13.79 -32.94
CA PRO A 500 -26.31 -14.96 -33.29
C PRO A 500 -25.12 -14.62 -34.20
N GLU A 501 -25.20 -13.54 -34.98
CA GLU A 501 -24.10 -13.07 -35.81
C GLU A 501 -22.91 -12.56 -34.96
N ALA A 502 -23.19 -11.88 -33.86
CA ALA A 502 -22.15 -11.40 -32.95
C ALA A 502 -21.45 -12.58 -32.24
N ALA A 503 -22.23 -13.59 -31.83
CA ALA A 503 -21.68 -14.81 -31.23
C ALA A 503 -20.82 -15.61 -32.22
N LEU A 504 -21.24 -15.73 -33.48
CA LEU A 504 -20.42 -16.38 -34.53
C LEU A 504 -19.15 -15.60 -34.83
N TRP A 505 -19.20 -14.25 -34.82
CA TRP A 505 -18.03 -13.41 -35.04
C TRP A 505 -17.00 -13.57 -33.92
N SER A 506 -17.41 -13.61 -32.66
CA SER A 506 -16.48 -13.83 -31.55
C SER A 506 -15.86 -15.22 -31.55
N LEU A 507 -16.64 -16.27 -32.00
CA LEU A 507 -16.10 -17.61 -32.20
C LEU A 507 -15.06 -17.68 -33.33
N ILE A 508 -15.24 -16.91 -34.41
CA ILE A 508 -14.25 -16.81 -35.50
C ILE A 508 -12.95 -16.21 -34.95
N GLN A 509 -13.01 -15.09 -34.21
CA GLN A 509 -11.84 -14.46 -33.62
C GLN A 509 -11.10 -15.39 -32.63
N ALA A 510 -11.86 -16.11 -31.79
CA ALA A 510 -11.27 -17.07 -30.85
C ALA A 510 -10.61 -18.26 -31.57
N ALA A 511 -11.16 -18.70 -32.70
CA ALA A 511 -10.58 -19.78 -33.52
C ALA A 511 -9.32 -19.30 -34.27
N GLU A 512 -9.30 -18.05 -34.75
CA GLU A 512 -8.11 -17.43 -35.36
C GLU A 512 -6.97 -17.33 -34.37
N GLU A 513 -7.23 -16.86 -33.13
CA GLU A 513 -6.23 -16.77 -32.04
C GLU A 513 -5.66 -18.15 -31.66
N GLN A 514 -6.46 -19.22 -31.79
CA GLN A 514 -6.02 -20.59 -31.51
C GLN A 514 -5.35 -21.27 -32.74
N GLY A 515 -5.29 -20.59 -33.89
CA GLY A 515 -4.72 -21.14 -35.12
C GLY A 515 -5.53 -22.34 -35.68
N ARG A 516 -6.84 -22.39 -35.42
CA ARG A 516 -7.77 -23.43 -35.84
C ARG A 516 -8.50 -23.02 -37.11
N ASP A 517 -7.82 -23.06 -38.24
CA ASP A 517 -8.36 -22.68 -39.56
C ASP A 517 -9.63 -23.48 -39.96
N ASP A 518 -9.72 -24.73 -39.51
CA ASP A 518 -10.89 -25.61 -39.72
C ASP A 518 -12.19 -25.03 -39.10
N LEU A 519 -12.06 -24.45 -37.88
CA LEU A 519 -13.18 -23.83 -37.19
C LEU A 519 -13.49 -22.43 -37.74
N VAL A 520 -12.48 -21.69 -38.15
CA VAL A 520 -12.65 -20.35 -38.79
C VAL A 520 -13.49 -20.49 -40.05
N GLU A 521 -13.18 -21.46 -40.93
CA GLU A 521 -13.94 -21.71 -42.16
C GLU A 521 -15.40 -22.14 -41.87
N PHE A 522 -15.58 -23.02 -40.88
CA PHE A 522 -16.91 -23.47 -40.47
C PHE A 522 -17.78 -22.33 -39.94
N TYR A 523 -17.29 -21.56 -38.97
CA TYR A 523 -18.05 -20.46 -38.38
C TYR A 523 -18.27 -19.31 -39.34
N THR A 524 -17.35 -19.05 -40.26
CA THR A 524 -17.52 -18.07 -41.34
C THR A 524 -18.65 -18.49 -42.29
N GLY A 525 -18.73 -19.79 -42.65
CA GLY A 525 -19.82 -20.34 -43.44
C GLY A 525 -21.19 -20.17 -42.77
N GLU A 526 -21.27 -20.46 -41.45
CA GLU A 526 -22.50 -20.25 -40.68
C GLU A 526 -22.89 -18.77 -40.56
N LEU A 527 -21.92 -17.87 -40.36
CA LEU A 527 -22.17 -16.43 -40.31
C LEU A 527 -22.76 -15.92 -41.63
N ILE A 528 -22.18 -16.33 -42.75
CA ILE A 528 -22.69 -15.98 -44.09
C ILE A 528 -24.13 -16.50 -44.25
N ARG A 529 -24.42 -17.72 -43.81
CA ARG A 529 -25.76 -18.30 -43.87
C ARG A 529 -26.78 -17.49 -43.09
N VAL A 530 -26.46 -17.09 -41.84
CA VAL A 530 -27.34 -16.29 -40.99
C VAL A 530 -27.57 -14.89 -41.58
N LEU A 531 -26.52 -14.28 -42.15
CA LEU A 531 -26.61 -12.97 -42.79
C LEU A 531 -27.48 -13.02 -44.08
N MET A 532 -27.39 -14.11 -44.88
CA MET A 532 -28.23 -14.32 -46.06
C MET A 532 -29.69 -14.56 -45.68
N GLU A 533 -29.95 -15.25 -44.57
CA GLU A 533 -31.31 -15.51 -44.08
C GLU A 533 -32.02 -14.23 -43.63
N LYS A 534 -31.28 -13.31 -43.01
CA LYS A 534 -31.80 -11.99 -42.55
C LYS A 534 -31.93 -10.94 -43.67
N ASN A 535 -31.16 -11.06 -44.76
CA ASN A 535 -31.16 -10.11 -45.87
C ASN A 535 -31.59 -10.79 -47.20
N PRO A 536 -32.88 -10.96 -47.44
CA PRO A 536 -33.36 -11.58 -48.70
C PRO A 536 -32.98 -10.80 -49.95
N ALA A 537 -32.57 -9.54 -49.81
CA ALA A 537 -32.04 -8.75 -50.93
C ALA A 537 -30.69 -9.25 -51.47
N MET A 538 -29.92 -9.98 -50.68
CA MET A 538 -28.68 -10.64 -51.13
C MET A 538 -28.90 -11.96 -51.89
N GLN A 539 -30.11 -12.47 -51.88
CA GLN A 539 -30.49 -13.71 -52.60
C GLN A 539 -30.96 -13.43 -54.04
N GLN A 540 -31.06 -12.18 -54.47
CA GLN A 540 -31.40 -11.87 -55.84
C GLN A 540 -30.19 -12.17 -56.74
N PRO A 541 -30.35 -13.07 -57.73
CA PRO A 541 -29.32 -13.26 -58.74
C PRO A 541 -29.04 -11.95 -59.44
N PRO A 542 -27.82 -11.69 -59.91
CA PRO A 542 -27.48 -10.45 -60.58
C PRO A 542 -28.45 -10.21 -61.74
N PRO A 543 -28.92 -8.97 -61.95
CA PRO A 543 -29.85 -8.65 -63.02
C PRO A 543 -29.23 -9.10 -64.35
N PRO A 544 -30.01 -9.73 -65.23
CA PRO A 544 -29.49 -10.17 -66.53
C PRO A 544 -28.94 -8.96 -67.29
N PRO A 545 -27.89 -9.16 -68.08
CA PRO A 545 -27.29 -8.08 -68.84
C PRO A 545 -28.30 -7.41 -69.75
N PRO A 546 -28.19 -6.07 -69.96
CA PRO A 546 -29.18 -5.34 -70.78
C PRO A 546 -29.15 -5.88 -72.22
N MET A 547 -30.32 -6.35 -72.66
CA MET A 547 -30.50 -6.72 -74.05
C MET A 547 -30.51 -5.47 -74.91
N GLY A 548 -29.72 -5.51 -75.98
CA GLY A 548 -29.67 -4.48 -76.98
C GLY A 548 -31.02 -4.20 -77.72
N PRO A 549 -31.12 -3.00 -78.29
CA PRO A 549 -32.39 -2.56 -78.89
C PRO A 549 -32.65 -3.18 -80.22
N GLY A 550 -33.84 -3.75 -80.42
CA GLY A 550 -34.36 -4.04 -81.78
C GLY A 550 -35.24 -5.25 -81.96
N GLY A 551 -36.55 -5.01 -82.00
CA GLY A 551 -37.53 -5.96 -82.61
C GLY A 551 -38.99 -5.66 -82.17
N PRO A 552 -39.95 -5.55 -83.08
CA PRO A 552 -41.27 -4.98 -82.86
C PRO A 552 -42.24 -5.90 -82.12
N MET A 553 -43.14 -5.29 -81.42
CA MET A 553 -44.23 -5.82 -80.60
C MET A 553 -45.17 -6.75 -81.36
N GLY A 554 -45.49 -7.88 -80.71
CA GLY A 554 -46.72 -8.69 -80.95
C GLY A 554 -47.62 -8.62 -79.68
N PRO A 555 -48.98 -8.70 -79.85
CA PRO A 555 -49.90 -8.45 -78.74
C PRO A 555 -49.97 -9.62 -77.74
N PRO A 556 -50.26 -9.33 -76.47
CA PRO A 556 -50.28 -10.37 -75.44
C PRO A 556 -51.58 -11.25 -75.53
N PRO A 557 -51.51 -12.55 -75.23
CA PRO A 557 -52.69 -13.39 -75.04
C PRO A 557 -53.27 -13.21 -73.62
N MET A 558 -54.59 -12.95 -73.58
CA MET A 558 -55.38 -13.00 -72.36
C MET A 558 -55.45 -14.42 -71.82
N GLY A 559 -55.05 -14.63 -70.57
CA GLY A 559 -55.28 -15.80 -69.74
C GLY A 559 -56.35 -15.52 -68.66
N PRO A 560 -57.14 -16.50 -68.23
CA PRO A 560 -58.40 -16.31 -67.51
C PRO A 560 -58.16 -15.92 -66.03
N MET A 561 -59.04 -15.03 -65.55
CA MET A 561 -59.15 -14.59 -64.15
C MET A 561 -59.46 -15.79 -63.24
N GLY A 562 -58.60 -15.94 -62.19
CA GLY A 562 -58.91 -16.72 -61.00
C GLY A 562 -59.49 -15.86 -59.89
N PRO A 563 -60.31 -16.37 -58.99
CA PRO A 563 -61.08 -15.62 -58.03
C PRO A 563 -60.17 -15.01 -56.90
N PRO A 564 -60.62 -13.91 -56.25
CA PRO A 564 -59.82 -13.18 -55.27
C PRO A 564 -59.60 -13.99 -53.95
N PRO A 565 -58.49 -13.87 -53.31
CA PRO A 565 -58.24 -14.48 -52.00
C PRO A 565 -59.05 -13.84 -50.88
N MET A 566 -59.70 -14.69 -50.09
CA MET A 566 -60.41 -14.30 -48.87
C MET A 566 -59.44 -13.76 -47.85
N GLY A 567 -59.87 -12.71 -47.15
CA GLY A 567 -59.13 -12.04 -46.06
C GLY A 567 -59.01 -12.90 -44.80
N PRO A 568 -58.05 -12.57 -43.93
CA PRO A 568 -57.79 -13.33 -42.71
C PRO A 568 -58.90 -13.14 -41.65
N PRO A 569 -59.16 -14.16 -40.82
CA PRO A 569 -60.13 -14.10 -39.73
C PRO A 569 -59.63 -13.22 -38.56
N PRO A 570 -60.56 -12.67 -37.74
CA PRO A 570 -60.19 -11.79 -36.62
C PRO A 570 -59.53 -12.54 -35.45
N PRO A 571 -58.77 -11.85 -34.62
CA PRO A 571 -58.06 -12.48 -33.50
C PRO A 571 -59.01 -12.82 -32.37
N GLY A 572 -59.08 -14.09 -32.05
CA GLY A 572 -59.78 -14.61 -30.87
C GLY A 572 -58.87 -14.79 -29.69
N GLY A 573 -59.33 -14.26 -28.59
CA GLY A 573 -59.28 -14.76 -27.25
C GLY A 573 -57.93 -15.07 -26.58
N MET A 574 -57.68 -14.31 -25.55
CA MET A 574 -56.74 -14.52 -24.46
C MET A 574 -56.62 -16.00 -24.02
N GLY A 575 -55.37 -16.52 -24.10
CA GLY A 575 -54.92 -17.67 -23.32
C GLY A 575 -53.76 -17.26 -22.45
N GLY A 576 -53.98 -17.28 -21.15
CA GLY A 576 -52.95 -16.94 -20.15
C GLY A 576 -51.79 -17.94 -20.17
N PRO A 577 -50.63 -17.53 -19.66
CA PRO A 577 -49.43 -18.36 -19.63
C PRO A 577 -49.59 -19.54 -18.65
N PRO A 578 -48.96 -20.71 -18.94
CA PRO A 578 -48.99 -21.87 -18.04
C PRO A 578 -48.22 -21.59 -16.76
N GLY A 579 -48.88 -22.01 -15.67
CA GLY A 579 -48.39 -21.83 -14.32
C GLY A 579 -47.04 -22.51 -14.05
N LEU A 580 -46.21 -21.80 -13.33
CA LEU A 580 -45.01 -22.31 -12.67
C LEU A 580 -45.37 -23.40 -11.66
N PRO A 581 -44.56 -24.44 -11.51
CA PRO A 581 -44.76 -25.45 -10.47
C PRO A 581 -44.58 -24.84 -9.08
N PRO A 582 -45.30 -25.33 -8.07
CA PRO A 582 -45.20 -24.77 -6.70
C PRO A 582 -43.82 -25.04 -6.12
N GLN A 583 -43.16 -23.97 -5.65
CA GLN A 583 -41.98 -24.08 -4.81
C GLN A 583 -42.40 -24.68 -3.46
N VAL A 584 -41.80 -25.81 -3.15
CA VAL A 584 -41.85 -26.45 -1.83
C VAL A 584 -41.08 -25.53 -0.87
N MET A 585 -41.81 -24.90 0.02
CA MET A 585 -41.20 -24.28 1.22
C MET A 585 -40.73 -25.36 2.17
N PRO A 586 -39.55 -25.32 2.74
CA PRO A 586 -39.21 -26.15 3.88
C PRO A 586 -39.94 -25.63 5.11
N GLU A 587 -40.81 -26.47 5.67
CA GLU A 587 -41.28 -26.39 7.07
C GLU A 587 -40.05 -26.51 7.98
N ALA A 588 -39.84 -25.53 8.80
CA ALA A 588 -39.44 -25.63 10.18
C ALA A 588 -38.84 -24.30 10.66
N MET A 589 -39.61 -23.57 11.40
CA MET A 589 -39.24 -23.12 12.74
C MET A 589 -40.43 -22.41 13.38
N MET A 590 -41.15 -23.18 14.11
CA MET A 590 -42.10 -22.66 15.13
C MET A 590 -41.32 -22.01 16.26
N GLY A 591 -41.78 -20.84 16.66
CA GLY A 591 -41.85 -20.47 18.06
C GLY A 591 -40.59 -19.82 18.66
N VAL A 592 -40.40 -18.55 18.40
CA VAL A 592 -39.81 -17.68 19.41
C VAL A 592 -40.83 -16.57 19.70
N PRO A 593 -41.31 -16.44 20.97
CA PRO A 593 -42.20 -15.35 21.33
C PRO A 593 -41.47 -14.01 21.23
N PRO A 594 -42.19 -12.91 20.91
CA PRO A 594 -41.59 -11.59 20.83
C PRO A 594 -41.04 -11.17 22.19
N PRO A 595 -39.91 -10.44 22.23
CA PRO A 595 -39.33 -9.96 23.46
C PRO A 595 -40.30 -8.96 24.12
N THR A 596 -40.54 -9.13 25.40
CA THR A 596 -41.25 -8.20 26.28
C THR A 596 -40.59 -6.82 26.22
N PRO A 597 -41.36 -5.73 26.14
CA PRO A 597 -40.80 -4.38 26.15
C PRO A 597 -40.13 -4.09 27.49
N THR A 598 -38.85 -3.75 27.43
CA THR A 598 -38.08 -3.23 28.56
C THR A 598 -38.70 -1.90 29.02
N PRO A 599 -38.84 -1.63 30.32
CA PRO A 599 -39.36 -0.35 30.80
C PRO A 599 -38.40 0.77 30.36
N GLN A 600 -38.96 1.80 29.72
CA GLN A 600 -38.25 3.04 29.40
C GLN A 600 -37.70 3.64 30.70
N ALA A 601 -36.38 3.76 30.78
CA ALA A 601 -35.73 4.60 31.76
C ALA A 601 -36.14 6.06 31.50
N GLY A 602 -36.73 6.68 32.51
CA GLY A 602 -37.09 8.09 32.48
C GLY A 602 -35.87 8.99 32.27
N PRO A 603 -36.06 10.25 31.84
CA PRO A 603 -34.97 11.14 31.52
C PRO A 603 -34.08 11.38 32.74
N LEU A 604 -32.78 11.17 32.58
CA LEU A 604 -31.77 11.53 33.57
C LEU A 604 -31.80 13.04 33.80
N VAL A 605 -32.18 13.42 35.03
CA VAL A 605 -32.07 14.81 35.51
C VAL A 605 -30.56 15.12 35.65
N PRO A 606 -30.05 16.21 35.07
CA PRO A 606 -28.65 16.60 35.25
C PRO A 606 -28.42 17.02 36.71
N PRO A 607 -27.23 16.74 37.30
CA PRO A 607 -26.89 17.13 38.66
C PRO A 607 -26.94 18.64 38.80
N GLY A 608 -27.59 19.07 39.91
CA GLY A 608 -28.03 20.42 40.17
C GLY A 608 -26.92 21.47 40.16
N THR A 609 -27.26 22.58 39.57
CA THR A 609 -26.59 23.89 39.75
C THR A 609 -26.55 24.29 41.23
N PRO A 610 -25.42 24.82 41.73
CA PRO A 610 -25.35 25.31 43.12
C PRO A 610 -26.23 26.56 43.25
N ARG A 611 -27.05 26.58 44.32
CA ARG A 611 -27.80 27.74 44.73
C ARG A 611 -26.86 28.85 45.24
N PRO A 612 -27.06 30.10 44.89
CA PRO A 612 -26.40 31.19 45.53
C PRO A 612 -27.12 31.58 46.80
N GLY A 613 -26.40 31.72 47.90
CA GLY A 613 -26.84 32.45 49.04
C GLY A 613 -26.86 31.68 50.36
N ALA A 614 -25.79 31.64 51.11
CA ALA A 614 -25.76 31.72 52.57
C ALA A 614 -24.52 32.48 53.00
N GLN A 615 -24.73 33.68 53.50
CA GLN A 615 -23.74 34.47 54.22
C GLN A 615 -23.48 33.77 55.54
N GLU A 616 -22.24 33.48 55.85
CA GLU A 616 -21.81 33.25 57.21
C GLU A 616 -20.73 34.28 57.54
N GLY A 617 -21.00 35.02 58.59
CA GLY A 617 -20.14 36.00 59.19
C GLY A 617 -19.03 35.38 60.07
N PRO A 618 -18.12 36.18 60.57
CA PRO A 618 -16.82 35.78 61.06
C PRO A 618 -16.83 35.23 62.50
N LEU A 619 -16.02 34.22 62.71
CA LEU A 619 -15.25 34.01 63.94
C LEU A 619 -13.97 33.27 63.60
#